data_023cf415966952c03821502b56186190
#
_entry.id   023cf415966952c03821502b56186190
#
_cell.length_a   1.000
_cell.length_b   1.000
_cell.length_c   1.000
_cell.angle_alpha   90.00
_cell.angle_beta   90.00
_cell.angle_gamma   90.00
#
_symmetry.space_group_name_H-M   'P 1'
#
loop_
_entity.id
_entity.type
_entity.pdbx_description
1 polymer ?
#
loop_
_entity_poly.entity_id
_entity_poly.type
_entity_poly.pdbx_seq_one_letter_code
_entity_poly.pdbx_strand_id
1 'polypeptide(L)'
;VEELGVEAADDKTLVVTLSSPCAIFDYLMASGACFLPLNQKFVESCGGNFATSADTLLADGPFKVSSYEPSAMKVELVKNDQFFGASDVKLDGVEFSIITDSQTAALSFENGDLDVVTLSGNLVEQYEDDPRFSTRSDGYNWYLTPNMKKEGLDNVNIRKALAKSYDKEAITTRVLKDGSTPMDYFVPQGLATNEKGEDFREAAGSAYDSWTYDVEAAKELWKTGLGELGKDSLSFTLMCEDTDSAQAVAQFLQSEWQNNLPGLTIELQVLPKKARLEYMQKGEYDIGLTRWGPDYADPMTDLDMWITGS
;
A
#
# COMPACT_ATOMS: atom_id res chain seq x y z
N VAL A 1 -21.49 17.59 13.18
CA VAL A 1 -21.18 17.17 14.55
C VAL A 1 -22.42 16.58 15.22
N GLU A 2 -23.60 17.15 15.01
CA GLU A 2 -24.87 16.64 15.60
C GLU A 2 -25.29 15.25 15.07
N GLU A 3 -24.76 14.81 13.92
CA GLU A 3 -25.00 13.49 13.35
C GLU A 3 -23.95 12.44 13.78
N LEU A 4 -22.87 12.87 14.44
CA LEU A 4 -21.87 11.98 15.01
C LEU A 4 -22.40 11.46 16.35
N GLY A 5 -22.55 10.16 16.49
CA GLY A 5 -22.98 9.51 17.72
C GLY A 5 -21.92 9.53 18.83
N VAL A 6 -21.30 10.69 19.08
CA VAL A 6 -20.23 10.86 20.08
C VAL A 6 -20.63 11.95 21.06
N GLU A 7 -20.68 11.63 22.36
CA GLU A 7 -21.07 12.51 23.43
C GLU A 7 -20.07 12.44 24.60
N ALA A 8 -19.62 13.58 25.10
CA ALA A 8 -18.90 13.68 26.37
C ALA A 8 -19.93 13.79 27.51
N ALA A 9 -20.26 12.67 28.17
CA ALA A 9 -21.24 12.63 29.25
C ALA A 9 -20.75 13.37 30.51
N ASP A 10 -19.45 13.39 30.72
CA ASP A 10 -18.74 14.16 31.77
C ASP A 10 -17.26 14.36 31.37
N ASP A 11 -16.44 14.94 32.23
CA ASP A 11 -15.03 15.29 32.00
C ASP A 11 -14.14 14.03 31.73
N LYS A 12 -14.64 12.82 31.95
CA LYS A 12 -13.86 11.57 31.85
C LYS A 12 -14.57 10.49 31.07
N THR A 13 -15.82 10.69 30.66
CA THR A 13 -16.66 9.68 30.02
C THR A 13 -17.03 10.14 28.62
N LEU A 14 -16.56 9.36 27.63
CA LEU A 14 -16.96 9.50 26.24
C LEU A 14 -17.91 8.35 25.89
N VAL A 15 -19.10 8.69 25.38
CA VAL A 15 -20.08 7.73 24.91
C VAL A 15 -20.09 7.76 23.39
N VAL A 16 -19.92 6.59 22.77
CA VAL A 16 -19.99 6.42 21.33
C VAL A 16 -21.17 5.52 20.99
N THR A 17 -22.08 6.03 20.16
CA THR A 17 -23.24 5.30 19.66
C THR A 17 -23.04 4.99 18.18
N LEU A 18 -22.96 3.69 17.86
CA LEU A 18 -22.79 3.22 16.50
C LEU A 18 -24.14 3.12 15.77
N SER A 19 -24.19 3.44 14.50
CA SER A 19 -25.37 3.29 13.65
C SER A 19 -25.70 1.83 13.34
N SER A 20 -24.69 0.95 13.41
CA SER A 20 -24.81 -0.51 13.26
C SER A 20 -23.80 -1.23 14.13
N PRO A 21 -24.02 -2.52 14.51
CA PRO A 21 -23.03 -3.29 15.25
C PRO A 21 -21.70 -3.38 14.48
N CYS A 22 -20.59 -3.13 15.19
CA CYS A 22 -19.23 -3.25 14.65
C CYS A 22 -18.39 -4.08 15.66
N ALA A 23 -18.12 -5.33 15.32
CA ALA A 23 -17.40 -6.25 16.22
C ALA A 23 -15.93 -5.85 16.45
N ILE A 24 -15.36 -5.05 15.54
CA ILE A 24 -13.96 -4.61 15.59
C ILE A 24 -13.80 -3.16 16.07
N PHE A 25 -14.86 -2.54 16.60
CA PHE A 25 -14.85 -1.11 16.94
C PHE A 25 -13.77 -0.74 17.95
N ASP A 26 -13.55 -1.55 18.99
CA ASP A 26 -12.49 -1.33 19.98
C ASP A 26 -11.10 -1.34 19.32
N TYR A 27 -10.90 -2.24 18.35
CA TYR A 27 -9.67 -2.33 17.60
C TYR A 27 -9.47 -1.10 16.69
N LEU A 28 -10.52 -0.65 16.02
CA LEU A 28 -10.47 0.58 15.20
C LEU A 28 -10.12 1.81 16.04
N MET A 29 -10.69 1.93 17.24
CA MET A 29 -10.35 3.03 18.16
C MET A 29 -8.90 3.00 18.62
N ALA A 30 -8.29 1.82 18.72
CA ALA A 30 -6.90 1.66 19.15
C ALA A 30 -5.88 1.85 18.02
N SER A 31 -6.26 1.54 16.76
CA SER A 31 -5.34 1.50 15.61
C SER A 31 -5.58 2.61 14.59
N GLY A 32 -6.79 3.12 14.49
CA GLY A 32 -7.17 4.11 13.49
C GLY A 32 -6.67 5.52 13.81
N ALA A 33 -5.86 6.10 12.92
CA ALA A 33 -5.32 7.45 13.10
C ALA A 33 -6.41 8.53 13.33
N CYS A 34 -7.61 8.34 12.76
CA CYS A 34 -8.75 9.24 12.93
C CYS A 34 -9.35 9.21 14.34
N PHE A 35 -9.04 8.20 15.15
CA PHE A 35 -9.49 8.09 16.55
C PHE A 35 -8.46 8.58 17.57
N LEU A 36 -7.27 8.97 17.12
CA LEU A 36 -6.26 9.51 18.02
C LEU A 36 -6.73 10.86 18.61
N PRO A 37 -6.61 11.05 19.93
CA PRO A 37 -7.07 12.28 20.57
C PRO A 37 -6.21 13.47 20.16
N LEU A 38 -6.85 14.59 19.85
CA LEU A 38 -6.20 15.86 19.56
C LEU A 38 -6.48 16.88 20.66
N ASN A 39 -5.46 17.62 21.07
CA ASN A 39 -5.64 18.74 21.98
C ASN A 39 -6.20 19.94 21.21
N GLN A 40 -7.50 20.22 21.36
CA GLN A 40 -8.20 21.27 20.64
C GLN A 40 -7.48 22.62 20.75
N LYS A 41 -7.10 23.04 21.96
CA LYS A 41 -6.45 24.35 22.20
C LYS A 41 -5.12 24.45 21.46
N PHE A 42 -4.35 23.35 21.42
CA PHE A 42 -3.09 23.31 20.72
C PHE A 42 -3.31 23.38 19.19
N VAL A 43 -4.20 22.58 18.64
CA VAL A 43 -4.54 22.60 17.21
C VAL A 43 -5.02 23.99 16.78
N GLU A 44 -5.92 24.60 17.53
CA GLU A 44 -6.41 25.95 17.25
C GLU A 44 -5.29 27.01 17.32
N SER A 45 -4.33 26.86 18.26
CA SER A 45 -3.19 27.78 18.38
C SER A 45 -2.21 27.68 17.20
N CYS A 46 -2.12 26.52 16.55
CA CYS A 46 -1.29 26.31 15.36
C CYS A 46 -1.92 26.93 14.08
N GLY A 47 -3.23 27.21 14.10
CA GLY A 47 -3.97 27.66 12.92
C GLY A 47 -3.83 26.66 11.77
N GLY A 48 -3.55 27.14 10.56
CA GLY A 48 -3.35 26.28 9.38
C GLY A 48 -2.01 25.52 9.34
N ASN A 49 -1.14 25.68 10.35
CA ASN A 49 0.20 25.10 10.38
C ASN A 49 0.29 23.85 11.28
N PHE A 50 -0.83 23.31 11.77
CA PHE A 50 -0.79 22.07 12.55
C PHE A 50 -0.08 20.95 11.79
N ALA A 51 0.84 20.24 12.46
CA ALA A 51 1.64 19.13 11.94
C ALA A 51 2.55 19.46 10.73
N THR A 52 2.93 20.74 10.52
CA THR A 52 3.85 21.14 9.44
C THR A 52 5.31 21.29 9.91
N SER A 53 5.55 21.34 11.22
CA SER A 53 6.89 21.39 11.83
C SER A 53 6.86 20.73 13.21
N ALA A 54 8.03 20.51 13.81
CA ALA A 54 8.14 19.93 15.15
C ALA A 54 7.37 20.76 16.20
N ASP A 55 7.44 22.08 16.13
CA ASP A 55 6.76 22.99 17.08
C ASP A 55 5.23 22.98 16.94
N THR A 56 4.71 22.50 15.83
CA THR A 56 3.26 22.38 15.56
C THR A 56 2.73 20.98 15.72
N LEU A 57 3.52 20.08 16.30
CA LEU A 57 3.15 18.71 16.68
C LEU A 57 3.12 18.56 18.19
N LEU A 58 2.10 17.87 18.70
CA LEU A 58 2.00 17.44 20.09
C LEU A 58 1.91 15.91 20.11
N ALA A 59 2.69 15.26 20.94
CA ALA A 59 2.76 13.81 21.04
C ALA A 59 2.58 13.35 22.48
N ASP A 60 1.80 12.29 22.66
CA ASP A 60 1.60 11.56 23.93
C ASP A 60 2.22 10.16 23.92
N GLY A 61 2.84 9.76 22.80
CA GLY A 61 3.56 8.50 22.62
C GLY A 61 4.97 8.49 23.22
N PRO A 62 5.72 7.37 23.04
CA PRO A 62 7.05 7.17 23.62
C PRO A 62 8.11 8.13 23.08
N PHE A 63 7.90 8.68 21.89
CA PHE A 63 8.77 9.67 21.27
C PHE A 63 7.98 10.89 20.82
N LYS A 64 8.65 12.02 20.72
CA LYS A 64 8.15 13.26 20.14
C LYS A 64 9.10 13.77 19.06
N VAL A 65 8.55 14.42 18.05
CA VAL A 65 9.35 15.01 16.96
C VAL A 65 10.16 16.16 17.51
N SER A 66 11.48 16.10 17.34
CA SER A 66 12.40 17.18 17.70
C SER A 66 12.83 18.00 16.48
N SER A 67 12.88 17.36 15.30
CA SER A 67 13.17 18.02 14.02
C SER A 67 12.37 17.38 12.90
N TYR A 68 11.68 18.22 12.15
CA TYR A 68 10.96 17.83 10.95
C TYR A 68 10.96 18.98 9.96
N GLU A 69 11.80 18.86 8.94
CA GLU A 69 11.82 19.77 7.81
C GLU A 69 11.64 18.97 6.52
N PRO A 70 10.58 19.21 5.75
CA PRO A 70 10.28 18.43 4.54
C PRO A 70 11.42 18.38 3.52
N SER A 71 12.25 19.42 3.46
CA SER A 71 13.40 19.51 2.56
C SER A 71 14.67 18.83 3.08
N ALA A 72 14.74 18.48 4.37
CA ALA A 72 15.93 17.94 4.99
C ALA A 72 16.14 16.45 4.74
N MET A 73 15.15 15.77 4.16
CA MET A 73 15.18 14.30 3.94
C MET A 73 15.48 13.52 5.23
N LYS A 74 15.10 14.10 6.38
CA LYS A 74 15.42 13.59 7.71
C LYS A 74 14.31 13.98 8.70
N VAL A 75 13.97 13.03 9.59
CA VAL A 75 13.08 13.28 10.73
C VAL A 75 13.76 12.79 11.98
N GLU A 76 13.82 13.62 13.00
CA GLU A 76 14.41 13.29 14.30
C GLU A 76 13.34 13.21 15.38
N LEU A 77 13.37 12.13 16.12
CA LEU A 77 12.54 11.92 17.29
C LEU A 77 13.43 11.85 18.55
N VAL A 78 12.94 12.42 19.64
CA VAL A 78 13.55 12.28 20.97
C VAL A 78 12.58 11.60 21.93
N LYS A 79 13.13 10.93 22.95
CA LYS A 79 12.34 10.29 24.00
C LYS A 79 11.39 11.28 24.63
N ASN A 80 10.16 10.84 24.89
CA ASN A 80 9.15 11.61 25.58
C ASN A 80 9.09 11.19 27.05
N ASP A 81 9.70 11.95 27.92
CA ASP A 81 9.72 11.66 29.37
C ASP A 81 8.34 11.80 30.03
N GLN A 82 7.36 12.38 29.34
CA GLN A 82 5.98 12.50 29.81
C GLN A 82 5.11 11.30 29.39
N PHE A 83 5.62 10.40 28.56
CA PHE A 83 4.91 9.18 28.20
C PHE A 83 4.69 8.30 29.44
N PHE A 84 3.50 7.73 29.59
CA PHE A 84 3.15 6.95 30.79
C PHE A 84 4.04 5.71 30.98
N GLY A 85 4.60 5.14 29.89
CA GLY A 85 5.54 4.02 29.87
C GLY A 85 7.02 4.46 29.66
N ALA A 86 7.39 5.71 29.94
CA ALA A 86 8.73 6.23 29.65
C ALA A 86 9.88 5.43 30.26
N SER A 87 9.67 4.78 31.42
CA SER A 87 10.66 3.89 32.06
C SER A 87 11.04 2.67 31.21
N ASP A 88 10.15 2.22 30.34
CA ASP A 88 10.35 1.03 29.49
C ASP A 88 10.99 1.37 28.15
N VAL A 89 11.02 2.65 27.79
CA VAL A 89 11.68 3.15 26.57
C VAL A 89 13.19 3.19 26.79
N LYS A 90 13.91 2.40 26.01
CA LYS A 90 15.38 2.21 26.14
C LYS A 90 16.18 3.14 25.23
N LEU A 91 15.60 3.58 24.11
CA LEU A 91 16.24 4.48 23.17
C LEU A 91 16.07 5.94 23.60
N ASP A 92 17.09 6.74 23.44
CA ASP A 92 17.04 8.17 23.68
C ASP A 92 16.39 8.95 22.54
N GLY A 93 16.43 8.38 21.31
CA GLY A 93 15.83 8.97 20.13
C GLY A 93 15.82 8.00 18.94
N VAL A 94 15.21 8.43 17.85
CA VAL A 94 15.17 7.73 16.56
C VAL A 94 15.38 8.75 15.46
N GLU A 95 16.23 8.44 14.51
CA GLU A 95 16.45 9.23 13.31
C GLU A 95 15.97 8.49 12.08
N PHE A 96 15.13 9.10 11.27
CA PHE A 96 14.73 8.58 9.97
C PHE A 96 15.44 9.35 8.87
N SER A 97 16.24 8.65 8.07
CA SER A 97 16.85 9.18 6.85
C SER A 97 16.04 8.75 5.63
N ILE A 98 15.62 9.69 4.81
CA ILE A 98 14.83 9.42 3.59
C ILE A 98 15.80 9.26 2.43
N ILE A 99 16.11 8.02 2.06
CA ILE A 99 17.04 7.65 0.99
C ILE A 99 16.24 6.91 -0.08
N THR A 100 16.15 7.46 -1.28
CA THR A 100 15.35 6.91 -2.38
C THR A 100 16.07 5.84 -3.18
N ASP A 101 17.40 5.88 -3.21
CA ASP A 101 18.25 4.91 -3.89
C ASP A 101 18.65 3.77 -2.96
N SER A 102 18.23 2.55 -3.28
CA SER A 102 18.41 1.36 -2.43
C SER A 102 19.88 1.00 -2.24
N GLN A 103 20.75 1.23 -3.26
CA GLN A 103 22.17 0.95 -3.18
C GLN A 103 22.86 1.91 -2.21
N THR A 104 22.51 3.19 -2.27
CA THR A 104 23.01 4.21 -1.33
C THR A 104 22.59 3.89 0.11
N ALA A 105 21.35 3.44 0.31
CA ALA A 105 20.87 3.05 1.63
C ALA A 105 21.63 1.83 2.18
N ALA A 106 21.89 0.81 1.35
CA ALA A 106 22.67 -0.36 1.74
C ALA A 106 24.11 0.02 2.11
N LEU A 107 24.75 0.91 1.34
CA LEU A 107 26.10 1.41 1.65
C LEU A 107 26.14 2.20 2.97
N SER A 108 25.13 3.03 3.24
CA SER A 108 25.03 3.75 4.51
C SER A 108 24.89 2.79 5.70
N PHE A 109 24.16 1.69 5.54
CA PHE A 109 24.08 0.62 6.55
C PHE A 109 25.45 -0.05 6.77
N GLU A 110 26.16 -0.40 5.70
CA GLU A 110 27.50 -1.01 5.81
C GLU A 110 28.52 -0.09 6.45
N ASN A 111 28.41 1.22 6.23
CA ASN A 111 29.27 2.23 6.85
C ASN A 111 28.93 2.49 8.33
N GLY A 112 27.79 1.97 8.81
CA GLY A 112 27.30 2.21 10.18
C GLY A 112 26.56 3.55 10.36
N ASP A 113 26.16 4.19 9.26
CA ASP A 113 25.35 5.41 9.28
C ASP A 113 23.86 5.10 9.53
N LEU A 114 23.45 3.85 9.29
CA LEU A 114 22.10 3.33 9.54
C LEU A 114 22.16 2.04 10.36
N ASP A 115 21.26 1.90 11.31
CA ASP A 115 21.06 0.67 12.08
C ASP A 115 20.14 -0.34 11.40
N VAL A 116 19.24 0.16 10.55
CA VAL A 116 18.24 -0.65 9.81
C VAL A 116 18.10 -0.10 8.40
N VAL A 117 18.04 -1.00 7.43
CA VAL A 117 17.77 -0.69 6.02
C VAL A 117 16.79 -1.70 5.44
N THR A 118 15.89 -1.25 4.56
CA THR A 118 15.04 -2.13 3.78
C THR A 118 15.69 -2.41 2.43
N LEU A 119 15.81 -3.68 2.08
CA LEU A 119 16.41 -4.15 0.84
C LEU A 119 15.32 -4.57 -0.16
N SER A 120 15.60 -4.42 -1.45
CA SER A 120 14.74 -4.87 -2.55
C SER A 120 15.57 -5.32 -3.75
N GLY A 121 14.94 -6.10 -4.65
CA GLY A 121 15.55 -6.54 -5.90
C GLY A 121 16.85 -7.34 -5.69
N ASN A 122 17.85 -7.05 -6.49
CA ASN A 122 19.13 -7.79 -6.45
C ASN A 122 19.93 -7.60 -5.15
N LEU A 123 19.60 -6.60 -4.34
CA LEU A 123 20.26 -6.42 -3.03
C LEU A 123 19.85 -7.52 -2.04
N VAL A 124 18.64 -8.06 -2.15
CA VAL A 124 18.20 -9.17 -1.30
C VAL A 124 19.13 -10.37 -1.47
N GLU A 125 19.43 -10.77 -2.70
CA GLU A 125 20.38 -11.89 -2.99
C GLU A 125 21.79 -11.65 -2.44
N GLN A 126 22.22 -10.38 -2.35
CA GLN A 126 23.56 -10.05 -1.83
C GLN A 126 23.65 -10.17 -0.32
N TYR A 127 22.52 -10.03 0.39
CA TYR A 127 22.47 -10.02 1.85
C TYR A 127 21.71 -11.19 2.47
N GLU A 128 21.11 -12.10 1.68
CA GLU A 128 20.29 -13.20 2.21
C GLU A 128 21.04 -14.14 3.16
N ASP A 129 22.36 -14.29 2.99
CA ASP A 129 23.24 -15.08 3.87
C ASP A 129 23.83 -14.25 5.03
N ASP A 130 23.57 -12.94 5.10
CA ASP A 130 24.05 -12.09 6.20
C ASP A 130 23.25 -12.39 7.49
N PRO A 131 23.92 -12.67 8.64
CA PRO A 131 23.20 -12.96 9.89
C PRO A 131 22.32 -11.81 10.40
N ARG A 132 22.50 -10.59 9.89
CA ARG A 132 21.65 -9.43 10.19
C ARG A 132 20.39 -9.37 9.33
N PHE A 133 20.33 -10.17 8.26
CA PHE A 133 19.20 -10.21 7.34
C PHE A 133 17.98 -10.87 8.00
N SER A 134 16.82 -10.26 7.83
CA SER A 134 15.53 -10.82 8.27
C SER A 134 14.42 -10.37 7.35
N THR A 135 13.36 -11.16 7.26
CA THR A 135 12.17 -10.86 6.48
C THR A 135 10.94 -10.83 7.37
N ARG A 136 9.99 -9.99 7.03
CA ARG A 136 8.65 -10.00 7.62
C ARG A 136 7.63 -9.64 6.54
N SER A 137 6.45 -10.26 6.60
CA SER A 137 5.31 -9.80 5.80
C SER A 137 4.76 -8.50 6.40
N ASP A 138 4.55 -7.49 5.58
CA ASP A 138 3.92 -6.22 5.97
C ASP A 138 2.42 -6.19 5.62
N GLY A 139 1.90 -7.28 5.01
CA GLY A 139 0.50 -7.42 4.65
C GLY A 139 0.06 -6.56 3.45
N TYR A 140 0.97 -5.86 2.79
CA TYR A 140 0.59 -5.05 1.62
C TYR A 140 0.25 -5.91 0.40
N ASN A 141 -0.89 -5.59 -0.20
CA ASN A 141 -1.31 -6.10 -1.51
C ASN A 141 -0.94 -5.12 -2.60
N TRP A 142 -0.18 -5.57 -3.61
CA TRP A 142 0.06 -4.81 -4.82
C TRP A 142 -0.86 -5.31 -5.92
N TYR A 143 -1.53 -4.40 -6.61
CA TYR A 143 -2.51 -4.75 -7.63
C TYR A 143 -2.63 -3.70 -8.72
N LEU A 144 -3.22 -4.10 -9.82
CA LEU A 144 -3.54 -3.26 -10.96
C LEU A 144 -4.99 -2.80 -10.88
N THR A 145 -5.22 -1.51 -11.01
CA THR A 145 -6.56 -0.92 -11.06
C THR A 145 -6.82 -0.36 -12.45
N PRO A 146 -7.56 -1.06 -13.31
CA PRO A 146 -8.00 -0.51 -14.59
C PRO A 146 -9.12 0.52 -14.38
N ASN A 147 -9.03 1.66 -15.05
CA ASN A 147 -10.10 2.65 -15.04
C ASN A 147 -11.23 2.21 -15.98
N MET A 148 -12.34 1.78 -15.40
CA MET A 148 -13.50 1.28 -16.13
C MET A 148 -14.22 2.33 -17.00
N LYS A 149 -13.84 3.61 -16.88
CA LYS A 149 -14.36 4.71 -17.73
C LYS A 149 -13.52 4.92 -18.99
N LYS A 150 -12.35 4.28 -19.05
CA LYS A 150 -11.47 4.34 -20.21
C LYS A 150 -11.92 3.36 -21.27
N GLU A 151 -12.08 3.84 -22.50
CA GLU A 151 -12.43 3.00 -23.65
C GLU A 151 -11.45 1.83 -23.79
N GLY A 152 -11.99 0.62 -23.92
CA GLY A 152 -11.25 -0.64 -23.96
C GLY A 152 -11.11 -1.27 -22.58
N LEU A 153 -10.87 -0.52 -21.49
CA LEU A 153 -10.81 -1.08 -20.14
C LEU A 153 -12.19 -1.36 -19.55
N ASP A 154 -13.26 -0.82 -20.11
CA ASP A 154 -14.65 -1.19 -19.84
C ASP A 154 -15.01 -2.58 -20.42
N ASN A 155 -14.25 -3.07 -21.42
CA ASN A 155 -14.45 -4.39 -22.01
C ASN A 155 -13.86 -5.49 -21.14
N VAL A 156 -14.67 -6.48 -20.75
CA VAL A 156 -14.26 -7.58 -19.86
C VAL A 156 -13.20 -8.50 -20.48
N ASN A 157 -13.27 -8.72 -21.83
CA ASN A 157 -12.31 -9.58 -22.51
C ASN A 157 -10.93 -8.93 -22.58
N ILE A 158 -10.86 -7.61 -22.75
CA ILE A 158 -9.61 -6.85 -22.67
C ILE A 158 -8.99 -6.95 -21.27
N ARG A 159 -9.76 -6.75 -20.21
CA ARG A 159 -9.23 -6.87 -18.83
C ARG A 159 -8.76 -8.30 -18.52
N LYS A 160 -9.50 -9.31 -18.96
CA LYS A 160 -9.09 -10.72 -18.80
C LYS A 160 -7.81 -11.04 -19.57
N ALA A 161 -7.68 -10.49 -20.78
CA ALA A 161 -6.47 -10.66 -21.59
C ALA A 161 -5.25 -10.05 -20.89
N LEU A 162 -5.37 -8.82 -20.39
CA LEU A 162 -4.32 -8.16 -19.60
C LEU A 162 -3.93 -8.99 -18.37
N ALA A 163 -4.90 -9.54 -17.63
CA ALA A 163 -4.63 -10.31 -16.41
C ALA A 163 -3.95 -11.65 -16.69
N LYS A 164 -4.25 -12.31 -17.83
CA LYS A 164 -3.71 -13.62 -18.19
C LYS A 164 -2.38 -13.55 -18.94
N SER A 165 -1.95 -12.41 -19.41
CA SER A 165 -0.80 -12.26 -20.31
C SER A 165 0.51 -11.96 -19.60
N TYR A 166 0.57 -11.95 -18.28
CA TYR A 166 1.81 -11.82 -17.51
C TYR A 166 1.89 -12.84 -16.37
N ASP A 167 3.12 -13.24 -16.05
CA ASP A 167 3.42 -14.21 -15.01
C ASP A 167 3.65 -13.52 -13.66
N LYS A 168 2.72 -13.69 -12.72
CA LYS A 168 2.82 -13.13 -11.35
C LYS A 168 3.98 -13.73 -10.56
N GLU A 169 4.26 -15.02 -10.77
CA GLU A 169 5.37 -15.70 -10.12
C GLU A 169 6.72 -15.13 -10.59
N ALA A 170 6.84 -14.78 -11.87
CA ALA A 170 8.03 -14.12 -12.39
C ALA A 170 8.23 -12.72 -11.77
N ILE A 171 7.14 -11.98 -11.48
CA ILE A 171 7.25 -10.70 -10.77
C ILE A 171 7.88 -10.90 -9.40
N THR A 172 7.39 -11.84 -8.61
CA THR A 172 7.88 -12.05 -7.23
C THR A 172 9.27 -12.68 -7.18
N THR A 173 9.55 -13.67 -8.05
CA THR A 173 10.80 -14.45 -7.99
C THR A 173 11.94 -13.88 -8.81
N ARG A 174 11.68 -13.09 -9.86
CA ARG A 174 12.70 -12.58 -10.77
C ARG A 174 12.87 -11.07 -10.75
N VAL A 175 11.76 -10.33 -10.51
CA VAL A 175 11.78 -8.86 -10.52
C VAL A 175 11.99 -8.32 -9.12
N LEU A 176 11.14 -8.71 -8.16
CA LEU A 176 11.18 -8.19 -6.78
C LEU A 176 12.22 -8.90 -5.92
N LYS A 177 12.22 -10.24 -5.92
CA LYS A 177 13.15 -11.08 -5.14
C LYS A 177 13.21 -10.73 -3.64
N ASP A 178 12.13 -10.19 -3.10
CA ASP A 178 12.05 -9.65 -1.75
C ASP A 178 11.23 -10.53 -0.80
N GLY A 179 10.88 -11.76 -1.23
CA GLY A 179 10.03 -12.67 -0.47
C GLY A 179 8.53 -12.45 -0.67
N SER A 180 8.13 -11.50 -1.52
CA SER A 180 6.74 -11.33 -1.95
C SER A 180 6.21 -12.60 -2.62
N THR A 181 4.93 -12.87 -2.46
CA THR A 181 4.25 -14.03 -3.04
C THR A 181 3.16 -13.61 -4.01
N PRO A 182 2.95 -14.38 -5.12
CA PRO A 182 1.84 -14.09 -6.03
C PRO A 182 0.51 -14.27 -5.33
N MET A 183 -0.46 -13.41 -5.65
CA MET A 183 -1.79 -13.43 -5.05
C MET A 183 -2.86 -13.76 -6.08
N ASP A 184 -3.84 -14.58 -5.63
CA ASP A 184 -5.09 -14.85 -6.34
C ASP A 184 -6.31 -14.25 -5.61
N TYR A 185 -6.10 -13.69 -4.44
CA TYR A 185 -7.09 -13.02 -3.60
C TYR A 185 -6.65 -11.64 -3.21
N PHE A 186 -7.62 -10.81 -2.85
CA PHE A 186 -7.36 -9.47 -2.38
C PHE A 186 -6.99 -9.42 -0.88
N VAL A 187 -7.40 -10.40 -0.09
CA VAL A 187 -7.03 -10.51 1.33
C VAL A 187 -5.69 -11.23 1.46
N PRO A 188 -4.66 -10.62 2.10
CA PRO A 188 -3.36 -11.24 2.26
C PRO A 188 -3.39 -12.44 3.21
N GLN A 189 -2.49 -13.39 2.98
CA GLN A 189 -2.31 -14.52 3.87
C GLN A 189 -1.82 -14.05 5.25
N GLY A 190 -2.34 -14.64 6.31
CA GLY A 190 -1.96 -14.32 7.69
C GLY A 190 -2.68 -13.10 8.28
N LEU A 191 -3.55 -12.42 7.51
CA LEU A 191 -4.31 -11.27 8.03
C LEU A 191 -5.37 -11.69 9.03
N ALA A 192 -6.12 -12.74 8.74
CA ALA A 192 -7.22 -13.19 9.58
C ALA A 192 -7.39 -14.70 9.53
N THR A 193 -7.90 -15.25 10.62
CA THR A 193 -8.23 -16.68 10.76
C THR A 193 -9.67 -16.83 11.23
N ASN A 194 -10.29 -17.97 10.89
CA ASN A 194 -11.59 -18.35 11.44
C ASN A 194 -11.46 -18.91 12.87
N GLU A 195 -12.58 -19.29 13.49
CA GLU A 195 -12.63 -19.87 14.84
C GLU A 195 -11.82 -21.18 14.99
N LYS A 196 -11.48 -21.85 13.88
CA LYS A 196 -10.68 -23.08 13.87
C LYS A 196 -9.19 -22.80 13.69
N GLY A 197 -8.79 -21.52 13.51
CA GLY A 197 -7.42 -21.12 13.21
C GLY A 197 -7.02 -21.32 11.75
N GLU A 198 -7.96 -21.59 10.84
CA GLU A 198 -7.71 -21.67 9.40
C GLU A 198 -7.58 -20.25 8.84
N ASP A 199 -6.54 -20.01 8.05
CA ASP A 199 -6.35 -18.74 7.36
C ASP A 199 -7.53 -18.41 6.44
N PHE A 200 -7.86 -17.11 6.30
CA PHE A 200 -8.97 -16.68 5.45
C PHE A 200 -8.85 -17.20 4.01
N ARG A 201 -7.65 -17.18 3.45
CA ARG A 201 -7.42 -17.67 2.07
C ARG A 201 -7.65 -19.16 1.92
N GLU A 202 -7.29 -19.96 2.93
CA GLU A 202 -7.54 -21.39 2.93
C GLU A 202 -9.03 -21.69 3.07
N ALA A 203 -9.71 -21.00 3.99
CA ALA A 203 -11.13 -21.18 4.24
C ALA A 203 -12.03 -20.69 3.09
N ALA A 204 -11.64 -19.60 2.43
CA ALA A 204 -12.39 -19.02 1.31
C ALA A 204 -12.29 -19.87 0.02
N GLY A 205 -11.25 -20.69 -0.11
CA GLY A 205 -10.97 -21.44 -1.34
C GLY A 205 -10.59 -20.55 -2.53
N SER A 206 -10.25 -21.09 -3.70
CA SER A 206 -9.91 -20.28 -4.87
C SER A 206 -11.17 -19.76 -5.59
N ALA A 207 -11.31 -18.44 -5.71
CA ALA A 207 -12.34 -17.83 -6.55
C ALA A 207 -11.87 -17.59 -8.00
N TYR A 208 -10.58 -17.81 -8.30
CA TYR A 208 -9.93 -17.25 -9.50
C TYR A 208 -9.11 -18.23 -10.34
N ASP A 209 -9.49 -19.49 -10.45
CA ASP A 209 -8.89 -20.43 -11.42
C ASP A 209 -8.90 -19.87 -12.85
N SER A 210 -9.79 -18.94 -13.14
CA SER A 210 -9.91 -18.28 -14.45
C SER A 210 -8.84 -17.19 -14.72
N TRP A 211 -8.04 -16.78 -13.72
CA TRP A 211 -7.07 -15.67 -13.85
C TRP A 211 -5.61 -16.14 -13.85
N THR A 212 -5.37 -17.41 -14.02
CA THR A 212 -4.03 -17.98 -14.16
C THR A 212 -3.35 -17.47 -15.42
N TYR A 213 -2.01 -17.36 -15.37
CA TYR A 213 -1.17 -17.02 -16.51
C TYR A 213 -1.38 -18.00 -17.65
N ASP A 214 -1.84 -17.51 -18.79
CA ASP A 214 -2.13 -18.29 -20.00
C ASP A 214 -2.11 -17.35 -21.21
N VAL A 215 -0.97 -17.29 -21.89
CA VAL A 215 -0.74 -16.37 -23.01
C VAL A 215 -1.65 -16.68 -24.20
N GLU A 216 -1.92 -17.95 -24.49
CA GLU A 216 -2.76 -18.31 -25.64
C GLU A 216 -4.23 -17.93 -25.38
N ALA A 217 -4.74 -18.21 -24.18
CA ALA A 217 -6.05 -17.73 -23.79
C ALA A 217 -6.13 -16.20 -23.76
N ALA A 218 -5.06 -15.52 -23.32
CA ALA A 218 -4.98 -14.07 -23.34
C ALA A 218 -5.07 -13.48 -24.75
N LYS A 219 -4.39 -14.06 -25.74
CA LYS A 219 -4.43 -13.65 -27.15
C LYS A 219 -5.84 -13.80 -27.75
N GLU A 220 -6.53 -14.89 -27.45
CA GLU A 220 -7.90 -15.11 -27.94
C GLU A 220 -8.90 -14.11 -27.30
N LEU A 221 -8.78 -13.88 -26.01
CA LEU A 221 -9.57 -12.86 -25.31
C LEU A 221 -9.30 -11.45 -25.85
N TRP A 222 -8.02 -11.12 -26.09
CA TRP A 222 -7.60 -9.84 -26.65
C TRP A 222 -8.21 -9.61 -28.03
N LYS A 223 -8.08 -10.59 -28.92
CA LYS A 223 -8.68 -10.56 -30.26
C LYS A 223 -10.19 -10.39 -30.21
N THR A 224 -10.85 -11.13 -29.32
CA THR A 224 -12.30 -11.01 -29.11
C THR A 224 -12.69 -9.60 -28.66
N GLY A 225 -12.00 -9.08 -27.64
CA GLY A 225 -12.26 -7.73 -27.14
C GLY A 225 -12.00 -6.64 -28.15
N LEU A 226 -10.93 -6.72 -28.94
CA LEU A 226 -10.66 -5.80 -30.05
C LEU A 226 -11.79 -5.86 -31.10
N GLY A 227 -12.25 -7.06 -31.47
CA GLY A 227 -13.36 -7.26 -32.39
C GLY A 227 -14.68 -6.65 -31.90
N GLU A 228 -15.00 -6.79 -30.62
CA GLU A 228 -16.17 -6.18 -29.97
C GLU A 228 -16.13 -4.65 -30.00
N LEU A 229 -14.92 -4.08 -29.90
CA LEU A 229 -14.68 -2.63 -29.94
C LEU A 229 -14.54 -2.09 -31.37
N GLY A 230 -14.44 -2.97 -32.40
CA GLY A 230 -14.16 -2.55 -33.76
C GLY A 230 -12.78 -1.90 -33.95
N LYS A 231 -11.77 -2.36 -33.19
CA LYS A 231 -10.42 -1.82 -33.18
C LYS A 231 -9.38 -2.88 -33.53
N ASP A 232 -8.26 -2.42 -34.06
CA ASP A 232 -7.09 -3.28 -34.37
C ASP A 232 -5.98 -3.10 -33.33
N SER A 233 -6.05 -2.06 -32.51
CA SER A 233 -5.02 -1.73 -31.50
C SER A 233 -5.62 -0.90 -30.36
N LEU A 234 -4.96 -0.95 -29.20
CA LEU A 234 -5.24 -0.10 -28.04
C LEU A 234 -3.95 0.44 -27.46
N SER A 235 -4.04 1.61 -26.84
CA SER A 235 -2.93 2.23 -26.11
C SER A 235 -3.41 2.65 -24.73
N PHE A 236 -2.64 2.29 -23.69
CA PHE A 236 -2.90 2.68 -22.31
C PHE A 236 -1.65 3.21 -21.63
N THR A 237 -1.86 4.06 -20.65
CA THR A 237 -0.83 4.48 -19.71
C THR A 237 -0.85 3.59 -18.48
N LEU A 238 0.30 3.03 -18.09
CA LEU A 238 0.49 2.36 -16.81
C LEU A 238 1.17 3.34 -15.85
N MET A 239 0.41 3.77 -14.85
CA MET A 239 0.87 4.67 -13.80
C MET A 239 1.43 3.90 -12.62
N CYS A 240 2.63 4.27 -12.12
CA CYS A 240 3.27 3.67 -10.96
C CYS A 240 3.96 4.70 -10.07
N GLU A 241 4.38 4.29 -8.88
CA GLU A 241 5.23 5.09 -7.99
C GLU A 241 6.66 5.19 -8.53
N ASP A 242 7.40 6.22 -8.10
CA ASP A 242 8.79 6.50 -8.44
C ASP A 242 9.82 5.68 -7.62
N THR A 243 9.40 4.56 -7.03
CA THR A 243 10.28 3.62 -6.35
C THR A 243 10.88 2.62 -7.34
N ASP A 244 12.10 2.12 -7.06
CA ASP A 244 12.80 1.17 -7.92
C ASP A 244 11.96 -0.08 -8.18
N SER A 245 11.34 -0.65 -7.13
CA SER A 245 10.51 -1.86 -7.23
C SER A 245 9.25 -1.63 -8.07
N ALA A 246 8.55 -0.51 -7.88
CA ALA A 246 7.36 -0.20 -8.66
C ALA A 246 7.68 0.02 -10.15
N GLN A 247 8.78 0.70 -10.44
CA GLN A 247 9.25 0.92 -11.81
C GLN A 247 9.68 -0.40 -12.48
N ALA A 248 10.40 -1.27 -11.76
CA ALA A 248 10.81 -2.58 -12.27
C ALA A 248 9.58 -3.46 -12.61
N VAL A 249 8.58 -3.50 -11.74
CA VAL A 249 7.32 -4.21 -12.00
C VAL A 249 6.57 -3.60 -13.18
N ALA A 250 6.48 -2.27 -13.28
CA ALA A 250 5.80 -1.60 -14.38
C ALA A 250 6.48 -1.88 -15.74
N GLN A 251 7.81 -1.88 -15.79
CA GLN A 251 8.60 -2.23 -16.99
C GLN A 251 8.41 -3.69 -17.39
N PHE A 252 8.38 -4.61 -16.42
CA PHE A 252 8.09 -6.02 -16.66
C PHE A 252 6.69 -6.19 -17.26
N LEU A 253 5.67 -5.60 -16.66
CA LEU A 253 4.29 -5.63 -17.16
C LEU A 253 4.17 -5.06 -18.57
N GLN A 254 4.79 -3.91 -18.83
CA GLN A 254 4.84 -3.30 -20.17
C GLN A 254 5.41 -4.28 -21.20
N SER A 255 6.53 -4.90 -20.87
CA SER A 255 7.19 -5.87 -21.76
C SER A 255 6.32 -7.10 -22.02
N GLU A 256 5.79 -7.72 -20.98
CA GLU A 256 4.93 -8.91 -21.10
C GLU A 256 3.66 -8.61 -21.91
N TRP A 257 3.00 -7.53 -21.61
CA TRP A 257 1.77 -7.13 -22.31
C TRP A 257 2.00 -6.84 -23.78
N GLN A 258 3.03 -6.06 -24.13
CA GLN A 258 3.31 -5.72 -25.52
C GLN A 258 3.82 -6.92 -26.34
N ASN A 259 4.53 -7.86 -25.70
CA ASN A 259 4.99 -9.09 -26.35
C ASN A 259 3.85 -10.08 -26.58
N ASN A 260 2.91 -10.17 -25.65
CA ASN A 260 1.88 -11.18 -25.64
C ASN A 260 0.56 -10.74 -26.30
N LEU A 261 0.28 -9.43 -26.36
CA LEU A 261 -0.98 -8.87 -26.87
C LEU A 261 -0.72 -7.99 -28.11
N PRO A 262 -0.88 -8.54 -29.32
CA PRO A 262 -0.60 -7.82 -30.56
C PRO A 262 -1.43 -6.55 -30.71
N GLY A 263 -0.79 -5.42 -31.05
CA GLY A 263 -1.46 -4.13 -31.20
C GLY A 263 -1.68 -3.37 -29.89
N LEU A 264 -1.18 -3.86 -28.75
CA LEU A 264 -1.15 -3.12 -27.49
C LEU A 264 0.10 -2.25 -27.40
N THR A 265 -0.10 -1.00 -27.01
CA THR A 265 0.98 -0.08 -26.60
C THR A 265 0.77 0.35 -25.15
N ILE A 266 1.79 0.26 -24.33
CA ILE A 266 1.78 0.74 -22.95
C ILE A 266 2.81 1.86 -22.78
N GLU A 267 2.38 2.98 -22.27
CA GLU A 267 3.25 4.08 -21.86
C GLU A 267 3.37 4.09 -20.32
N LEU A 268 4.60 4.22 -19.82
CA LEU A 268 4.81 4.29 -18.38
C LEU A 268 4.71 5.73 -17.88
N GLN A 269 3.94 5.95 -16.84
CA GLN A 269 3.84 7.20 -16.12
C GLN A 269 4.32 7.02 -14.67
N VAL A 270 5.53 7.49 -14.39
CA VAL A 270 6.17 7.39 -13.09
C VAL A 270 5.92 8.67 -12.31
N LEU A 271 5.34 8.57 -11.11
CA LEU A 271 4.94 9.71 -10.31
C LEU A 271 5.28 9.49 -8.82
N PRO A 272 5.59 10.56 -8.08
CA PRO A 272 5.60 10.49 -6.62
C PRO A 272 4.26 9.99 -6.07
N LYS A 273 4.30 9.21 -4.98
CA LYS A 273 3.11 8.55 -4.37
C LYS A 273 1.91 9.50 -4.24
N LYS A 274 2.14 10.72 -3.74
CA LYS A 274 1.07 11.71 -3.54
C LYS A 274 0.38 12.08 -4.85
N ALA A 275 1.15 12.39 -5.88
CA ALA A 275 0.62 12.75 -7.20
C ALA A 275 -0.15 11.57 -7.82
N ARG A 276 0.41 10.34 -7.75
CA ARG A 276 -0.28 9.13 -8.22
C ARG A 276 -1.66 8.97 -7.56
N LEU A 277 -1.73 9.11 -6.24
CA LEU A 277 -3.00 9.00 -5.50
C LEU A 277 -4.00 10.07 -5.94
N GLU A 278 -3.56 11.32 -6.13
CA GLU A 278 -4.42 12.42 -6.60
C GLU A 278 -4.99 12.14 -7.99
N TYR A 279 -4.17 11.65 -8.94
CA TYR A 279 -4.63 11.26 -10.28
C TYR A 279 -5.66 10.12 -10.21
N MET A 280 -5.40 9.11 -9.38
CA MET A 280 -6.32 7.98 -9.22
C MET A 280 -7.66 8.42 -8.61
N GLN A 281 -7.65 9.27 -7.57
CA GLN A 281 -8.86 9.82 -6.96
C GLN A 281 -9.70 10.65 -7.94
N LYS A 282 -9.05 11.39 -8.83
CA LYS A 282 -9.73 12.17 -9.89
C LYS A 282 -10.21 11.30 -11.06
N GLY A 283 -9.78 10.05 -11.14
CA GLY A 283 -10.06 9.17 -12.29
C GLY A 283 -9.26 9.56 -13.54
N GLU A 284 -8.14 10.25 -13.40
CA GLU A 284 -7.27 10.74 -14.47
C GLU A 284 -6.13 9.75 -14.73
N TYR A 285 -6.45 8.50 -15.00
CA TYR A 285 -5.49 7.42 -15.28
C TYR A 285 -6.15 6.35 -16.17
N ASP A 286 -5.33 5.50 -16.79
CA ASP A 286 -5.83 4.33 -17.52
C ASP A 286 -5.68 3.06 -16.66
N ILE A 287 -4.45 2.68 -16.30
CA ILE A 287 -4.16 1.55 -15.41
C ILE A 287 -3.23 2.06 -14.30
N GLY A 288 -3.60 1.86 -13.05
CA GLY A 288 -2.77 2.20 -11.89
C GLY A 288 -2.14 0.97 -11.27
N LEU A 289 -0.81 0.91 -11.11
CA LEU A 289 -0.13 0.00 -10.21
C LEU A 289 -0.15 0.63 -8.82
N THR A 290 -0.88 0.03 -7.91
CA THR A 290 -1.12 0.58 -6.57
C THR A 290 -0.99 -0.51 -5.52
N ARG A 291 -1.08 -0.10 -4.25
CA ARG A 291 -1.03 -1.01 -3.12
C ARG A 291 -2.02 -0.61 -2.05
N TRP A 292 -2.45 -1.59 -1.30
CA TRP A 292 -3.22 -1.44 -0.09
C TRP A 292 -2.55 -2.19 1.06
N GLY A 293 -2.47 -1.57 2.22
CA GLY A 293 -2.06 -2.23 3.46
C GLY A 293 -3.25 -2.26 4.42
N PRO A 294 -3.44 -3.35 5.17
CA PRO A 294 -4.58 -3.45 6.07
C PRO A 294 -4.51 -2.40 7.17
N ASP A 295 -5.60 -1.69 7.39
CA ASP A 295 -5.73 -0.74 8.49
C ASP A 295 -5.99 -1.46 9.82
N TYR A 296 -6.53 -2.69 9.76
CA TYR A 296 -6.86 -3.53 10.90
C TYR A 296 -6.91 -5.01 10.50
N ALA A 297 -6.81 -5.92 11.48
CA ALA A 297 -6.73 -7.37 11.26
C ALA A 297 -8.13 -7.99 11.05
N ASP A 298 -8.81 -7.60 9.97
CA ASP A 298 -10.07 -8.19 9.51
C ASP A 298 -10.11 -8.12 7.98
N PRO A 299 -10.64 -9.13 7.27
CA PRO A 299 -10.74 -9.13 5.80
C PRO A 299 -11.48 -7.93 5.21
N MET A 300 -12.37 -7.30 5.97
CA MET A 300 -13.12 -6.14 5.50
C MET A 300 -12.22 -4.94 5.21
N THR A 301 -11.03 -4.83 5.81
CA THR A 301 -10.07 -3.77 5.46
C THR A 301 -9.67 -3.79 3.99
N ASP A 302 -9.68 -4.99 3.39
CA ASP A 302 -9.32 -5.20 1.99
C ASP A 302 -10.57 -5.30 1.08
N LEU A 303 -11.70 -5.73 1.63
CA LEU A 303 -12.90 -6.05 0.85
C LEU A 303 -13.91 -4.90 0.75
N ASP A 304 -13.96 -4.00 1.72
CA ASP A 304 -14.95 -2.92 1.78
C ASP A 304 -14.85 -1.94 0.61
N MET A 305 -13.65 -1.72 0.07
CA MET A 305 -13.46 -0.87 -1.11
C MET A 305 -14.08 -1.43 -2.41
N TRP A 306 -14.50 -2.69 -2.41
CA TRP A 306 -15.08 -3.38 -3.58
C TRP A 306 -16.58 -3.62 -3.48
N ILE A 307 -17.21 -3.26 -2.38
CA ILE A 307 -18.66 -3.37 -2.22
C ILE A 307 -19.38 -2.19 -2.86
N THR A 308 -20.66 -2.40 -3.22
CA THR A 308 -21.47 -1.34 -3.81
C THR A 308 -21.73 -0.24 -2.79
N GLY A 309 -21.37 0.98 -3.14
CA GLY A 309 -21.60 2.16 -2.29
C GLY A 309 -20.42 2.55 -1.39
N SER A 310 -19.27 1.85 -1.52
CA SER A 310 -18.02 2.29 -0.85
C SER A 310 -17.40 3.49 -1.54
#